data_cb0278033cb8d17d71bc5296c8429f29
#
_entry.id   cb0278033cb8d17d71bc5296c8429f29
#
_cell.length_a   1.000
_cell.length_b   1.000
_cell.length_c   1.000
_cell.angle_alpha   90.00
_cell.angle_beta   90.00
_cell.angle_gamma   90.00
#
_symmetry.space_group_name_H-M   'P 1'
#
loop_
_entity.id
_entity.type
_entity.pdbx_description
1 polymer ?
#
loop_
_entity_poly.entity_id
_entity_poly.type
_entity_poly.pdbx_seq_one_letter_code
_entity_poly.pdbx_strand_id
1 'polypeptide(L)'
;MRKKLLSILLVLSLMLALVPAAFAADIASGTCGAEGDGSNVTWTLDETGLLTISGTGKIASGTGGSIWSDKPVLAVDIRSGVTGVGKDAFYGCDDLQVISLPDTVTQLDDNALGNCPALSDILVDAKNPAYKSVDGALYSKDGTVLVKGPANAETFVVPDGVATIGDYAFFGAKYLTSIYFPEGSLTTIGAMAFEFCEGLTELLLPAGVTEIGMYAFAHCSGLRSVDLPVSLKHVSDMAFLSAGTMDAGIADINYAGSEQQWNAIAFEDGVLGWMHKNFNTEQHTFGAWVTDGTRSCAQGVTMARSCGNDGCDLVQTVELPALGHIWDSGTLLAAPDGVRCGIVEHTCGRCNGTGYEVLDPEIWAYEQFGDVDPTLWSYEGIQFCVMMGFMSGMDTHVFAPRGVTTRA
;
A
#
# COMPACT_ATOMS: atom_id res chain seq x y z
N MET A 1 1.78 -14.74 19.61
CA MET A 1 2.45 -14.03 18.52
C MET A 1 1.65 -12.82 17.99
N ARG A 2 0.32 -12.85 17.90
CA ARG A 2 -0.53 -11.71 17.42
C ARG A 2 -0.42 -10.39 18.21
N LYS A 3 -0.08 -10.41 19.50
CA LYS A 3 0.06 -9.17 20.31
C LYS A 3 1.38 -8.42 20.10
N LYS A 4 2.40 -9.07 19.51
CA LYS A 4 3.70 -8.42 19.20
C LYS A 4 3.71 -7.76 17.82
N LEU A 5 2.88 -8.22 16.86
CA LEU A 5 2.75 -7.56 15.55
C LEU A 5 1.96 -6.24 15.66
N LEU A 6 0.91 -6.19 16.52
CA LEU A 6 0.15 -4.95 16.71
C LEU A 6 1.00 -3.83 17.35
N SER A 7 1.94 -4.18 18.23
CA SER A 7 2.84 -3.20 18.85
C SER A 7 3.94 -2.71 17.90
N ILE A 8 4.33 -3.52 16.91
CA ILE A 8 5.34 -3.11 15.91
C ILE A 8 4.73 -2.17 14.86
N LEU A 9 3.47 -2.40 14.45
CA LEU A 9 2.74 -1.47 13.57
C LEU A 9 2.44 -0.14 14.25
N LEU A 10 2.16 -0.14 15.56
CA LEU A 10 1.97 1.10 16.34
C LEU A 10 3.30 1.85 16.52
N VAL A 11 4.42 1.15 16.67
CA VAL A 11 5.75 1.75 16.84
C VAL A 11 6.29 2.27 15.49
N LEU A 12 5.99 1.64 14.35
CA LEU A 12 6.39 2.17 13.04
C LEU A 12 5.59 3.42 12.64
N SER A 13 4.29 3.49 12.98
CA SER A 13 3.53 4.74 12.78
C SER A 13 3.95 5.86 13.72
N LEU A 14 4.50 5.53 14.91
CA LEU A 14 5.08 6.50 15.83
C LEU A 14 6.50 6.98 15.43
N MET A 15 7.27 6.14 14.73
CA MET A 15 8.62 6.52 14.34
C MET A 15 8.69 7.48 13.14
N LEU A 16 7.67 7.51 12.26
CA LEU A 16 7.55 8.56 11.23
C LEU A 16 7.10 9.93 11.79
N ALA A 17 6.60 9.96 13.04
CA ALA A 17 6.08 11.15 13.68
C ALA A 17 7.08 11.89 14.58
N LEU A 18 8.32 11.40 14.72
CA LEU A 18 9.23 11.89 15.77
C LEU A 18 10.18 13.04 15.36
N VAL A 19 10.11 13.52 14.10
CA VAL A 19 10.86 14.73 13.71
C VAL A 19 9.92 15.69 12.97
N PRO A 20 9.69 16.91 13.48
CA PRO A 20 8.95 17.91 12.71
C PRO A 20 9.67 18.14 11.38
N ALA A 21 8.95 18.03 10.26
CA ALA A 21 9.53 18.18 8.91
C ALA A 21 10.27 19.52 8.66
N ALA A 22 10.15 20.47 9.59
CA ALA A 22 10.90 21.72 9.56
C ALA A 22 12.37 21.58 10.01
N PHE A 23 12.80 20.39 10.50
CA PHE A 23 14.12 20.18 11.10
C PHE A 23 14.81 18.88 10.71
N ALA A 24 14.19 18.01 9.91
CA ALA A 24 14.87 16.82 9.40
C ALA A 24 15.99 17.26 8.44
N ALA A 25 17.23 16.86 8.75
CA ALA A 25 18.37 17.20 7.91
C ALA A 25 18.40 16.30 6.66
N ASP A 26 18.68 16.89 5.50
CA ASP A 26 18.94 16.16 4.29
C ASP A 26 20.22 15.30 4.45
N ILE A 27 20.10 13.99 4.33
CA ILE A 27 21.23 13.05 4.39
C ILE A 27 21.83 12.75 3.01
N ALA A 28 21.06 12.96 1.95
CA ALA A 28 21.50 12.80 0.57
C ALA A 28 20.67 13.66 -0.39
N SER A 29 21.28 14.03 -1.51
CA SER A 29 20.59 14.76 -2.59
C SER A 29 21.25 14.48 -3.94
N GLY A 30 20.56 14.84 -5.04
CA GLY A 30 21.10 14.64 -6.38
C GLY A 30 20.12 15.07 -7.47
N THR A 31 20.42 14.64 -8.69
CA THR A 31 19.60 14.84 -9.89
C THR A 31 19.04 13.51 -10.38
N CYS A 32 17.82 13.53 -10.96
CA CYS A 32 17.15 12.33 -11.46
C CYS A 32 16.26 12.61 -12.68
N GLY A 33 16.45 13.71 -13.38
CA GLY A 33 15.66 14.03 -14.57
C GLY A 33 16.04 13.18 -15.78
N ALA A 34 15.10 12.96 -16.67
CA ALA A 34 15.29 12.21 -17.90
C ALA A 34 15.93 13.04 -19.03
N GLU A 35 16.05 14.36 -18.88
CA GLU A 35 16.51 15.28 -19.91
C GLU A 35 17.90 15.83 -19.61
N GLY A 36 18.73 15.94 -20.66
CA GLY A 36 20.05 16.55 -20.57
C GLY A 36 20.98 15.86 -19.59
N ASP A 37 21.47 16.61 -18.60
CA ASP A 37 22.30 16.13 -17.49
C ASP A 37 21.48 15.66 -16.27
N GLY A 38 20.17 15.62 -16.40
CA GLY A 38 19.25 15.22 -15.33
C GLY A 38 18.92 16.31 -14.32
N SER A 39 19.46 17.53 -14.47
CA SER A 39 19.28 18.61 -13.50
C SER A 39 17.90 19.26 -13.52
N ASN A 40 17.07 18.93 -14.51
CA ASN A 40 15.68 19.38 -14.60
C ASN A 40 14.78 18.79 -13.49
N VAL A 41 15.15 17.65 -12.91
CA VAL A 41 14.50 17.06 -11.73
C VAL A 41 15.58 16.75 -10.68
N THR A 42 15.35 17.20 -9.46
CA THR A 42 16.25 17.02 -8.31
C THR A 42 15.55 16.28 -7.20
N TRP A 43 16.32 15.68 -6.30
CA TRP A 43 15.79 14.99 -5.13
C TRP A 43 16.60 15.27 -3.88
N THR A 44 15.94 15.22 -2.75
CA THR A 44 16.55 15.19 -1.41
C THR A 44 15.96 14.05 -0.61
N LEU A 45 16.79 13.39 0.21
CA LEU A 45 16.40 12.35 1.16
C LEU A 45 16.79 12.84 2.55
N ASP A 46 15.84 12.88 3.46
CA ASP A 46 16.08 13.29 4.82
C ASP A 46 16.33 12.08 5.76
N GLU A 47 16.66 12.36 7.01
CA GLU A 47 16.95 11.36 8.04
C GLU A 47 15.72 10.55 8.46
N THR A 48 14.50 10.98 8.12
CA THR A 48 13.25 10.23 8.35
C THR A 48 12.93 9.22 7.26
N GLY A 49 13.71 9.21 6.18
CA GLY A 49 13.47 8.37 5.00
C GLY A 49 12.46 8.97 4.02
N LEU A 50 12.15 10.26 4.13
CA LEU A 50 11.33 10.96 3.15
C LEU A 50 12.19 11.43 1.97
N LEU A 51 11.90 10.88 0.80
CA LEU A 51 12.47 11.27 -0.48
C LEU A 51 11.56 12.32 -1.13
N THR A 52 12.02 13.56 -1.20
CA THR A 52 11.30 14.64 -1.90
C THR A 52 11.90 14.82 -3.31
N ILE A 53 11.05 14.76 -4.35
CA ILE A 53 11.45 14.92 -5.74
C ILE A 53 10.79 16.18 -6.31
N SER A 54 11.58 17.09 -6.86
CA SER A 54 11.14 18.41 -7.33
C SER A 54 11.75 18.75 -8.69
N GLY A 55 11.08 19.62 -9.43
CA GLY A 55 11.57 20.09 -10.73
C GLY A 55 10.51 20.03 -11.80
N THR A 56 10.94 19.97 -13.05
CA THR A 56 10.04 19.92 -14.22
C THR A 56 10.46 18.81 -15.16
N GLY A 57 9.45 18.09 -15.73
CA GLY A 57 9.71 16.99 -16.64
C GLY A 57 9.64 15.62 -15.97
N LYS A 58 10.21 14.60 -16.60
CA LYS A 58 10.08 13.20 -16.21
C LYS A 58 11.28 12.75 -15.36
N ILE A 59 11.02 11.89 -14.37
CA ILE A 59 12.07 11.15 -13.67
C ILE A 59 12.69 10.14 -14.64
N ALA A 60 14.00 10.03 -14.64
CA ALA A 60 14.74 9.11 -15.50
C ALA A 60 14.42 7.64 -15.20
N SER A 61 14.60 6.79 -16.20
CA SER A 61 14.50 5.35 -16.05
C SER A 61 15.68 4.80 -15.23
N GLY A 62 15.41 3.82 -14.37
CA GLY A 62 16.45 3.04 -13.71
C GLY A 62 17.22 2.19 -14.74
N THR A 63 18.53 2.12 -14.60
CA THR A 63 19.39 1.25 -15.43
C THR A 63 19.93 0.10 -14.57
N GLY A 64 19.16 -1.00 -14.52
CA GLY A 64 19.53 -2.16 -13.68
C GLY A 64 19.09 -2.05 -12.22
N GLY A 65 18.16 -1.16 -11.92
CA GLY A 65 17.57 -0.88 -10.61
C GLY A 65 17.40 0.61 -10.36
N SER A 66 16.68 0.95 -9.30
CA SER A 66 16.52 2.33 -8.85
C SER A 66 17.82 2.90 -8.29
N ILE A 67 18.05 4.20 -8.52
CA ILE A 67 19.16 4.92 -7.86
C ILE A 67 18.97 5.07 -6.35
N TRP A 68 17.81 4.71 -5.84
CA TRP A 68 17.44 4.77 -4.41
C TRP A 68 17.30 3.39 -3.75
N SER A 69 17.53 2.29 -4.49
CA SER A 69 17.37 0.92 -3.96
C SER A 69 18.32 0.58 -2.80
N ASP A 70 19.45 1.29 -2.69
CA ASP A 70 20.44 1.17 -1.62
C ASP A 70 20.24 2.19 -0.47
N LYS A 71 19.17 2.99 -0.54
CA LYS A 71 18.89 4.08 0.42
C LYS A 71 17.65 3.76 1.28
N PRO A 72 17.60 4.24 2.51
CA PRO A 72 16.49 4.00 3.43
C PRO A 72 15.26 4.87 3.06
N VAL A 73 14.70 4.67 1.87
CA VAL A 73 13.52 5.41 1.42
C VAL A 73 12.27 4.75 1.96
N LEU A 74 11.58 5.42 2.88
CA LEU A 74 10.32 4.97 3.45
C LEU A 74 9.11 5.59 2.77
N ALA A 75 9.23 6.86 2.36
CA ALA A 75 8.17 7.59 1.67
C ALA A 75 8.72 8.42 0.53
N VAL A 76 7.93 8.61 -0.52
CA VAL A 76 8.27 9.45 -1.67
C VAL A 76 7.21 10.52 -1.85
N ASP A 77 7.63 11.77 -1.88
CA ASP A 77 6.79 12.92 -2.19
C ASP A 77 7.26 13.56 -3.51
N ILE A 78 6.50 13.30 -4.58
CA ILE A 78 6.73 13.90 -5.89
C ILE A 78 5.98 15.23 -5.95
N ARG A 79 6.72 16.33 -6.15
CA ARG A 79 6.17 17.67 -6.20
C ARG A 79 5.60 18.02 -7.58
N SER A 80 4.63 18.95 -7.59
CA SER A 80 4.04 19.49 -8.83
C SER A 80 5.12 20.08 -9.74
N GLY A 81 4.99 19.80 -11.06
CA GLY A 81 6.00 20.10 -12.08
C GLY A 81 6.67 18.85 -12.65
N VAL A 82 6.81 17.79 -11.86
CA VAL A 82 7.21 16.47 -12.35
C VAL A 82 6.05 15.88 -13.15
N THR A 83 6.31 15.40 -14.37
CA THR A 83 5.26 14.96 -15.31
C THR A 83 5.17 13.46 -15.51
N GLY A 84 6.18 12.72 -15.09
CA GLY A 84 6.17 11.25 -15.21
C GLY A 84 7.29 10.58 -14.43
N VAL A 85 7.13 9.26 -14.31
CA VAL A 85 8.09 8.36 -13.65
C VAL A 85 8.60 7.37 -14.68
N GLY A 86 9.92 7.31 -14.85
CA GLY A 86 10.57 6.44 -15.84
C GLY A 86 10.49 4.96 -15.47
N LYS A 87 10.78 4.11 -16.45
CA LYS A 87 10.84 2.67 -16.29
C LYS A 87 11.81 2.29 -15.16
N ASP A 88 11.39 1.37 -14.29
CA ASP A 88 12.18 0.86 -13.16
C ASP A 88 12.70 1.96 -12.21
N ALA A 89 12.13 3.17 -12.21
CA ALA A 89 12.66 4.31 -11.45
C ALA A 89 12.72 4.04 -9.94
N PHE A 90 11.76 3.30 -9.39
CA PHE A 90 11.73 2.88 -7.98
C PHE A 90 11.89 1.37 -7.80
N TYR A 91 12.39 0.66 -8.82
CA TYR A 91 12.53 -0.79 -8.74
C TYR A 91 13.48 -1.22 -7.60
N GLY A 92 12.99 -2.11 -6.72
CA GLY A 92 13.77 -2.64 -5.60
C GLY A 92 13.97 -1.65 -4.45
N CYS A 93 13.10 -0.65 -4.31
CA CYS A 93 13.02 0.15 -3.09
C CYS A 93 12.27 -0.66 -2.02
N ASP A 94 12.99 -1.56 -1.33
CA ASP A 94 12.40 -2.60 -0.48
C ASP A 94 11.64 -2.02 0.73
N ASP A 95 12.07 -0.87 1.25
CA ASP A 95 11.49 -0.22 2.42
C ASP A 95 10.39 0.79 2.06
N LEU A 96 10.19 1.10 0.77
CA LEU A 96 9.21 2.10 0.31
C LEU A 96 7.78 1.69 0.66
N GLN A 97 7.14 2.46 1.53
CA GLN A 97 5.78 2.20 2.01
C GLN A 97 4.72 3.05 1.30
N VAL A 98 5.05 4.31 1.02
CA VAL A 98 4.09 5.30 0.49
C VAL A 98 4.73 6.14 -0.60
N ILE A 99 3.98 6.38 -1.68
CA ILE A 99 4.35 7.35 -2.71
C ILE A 99 3.20 8.30 -3.01
N SER A 100 3.51 9.61 -3.10
CA SER A 100 2.57 10.67 -3.43
C SER A 100 2.80 11.16 -4.86
N LEU A 101 1.73 11.13 -5.68
CA LEU A 101 1.71 11.57 -7.07
C LEU A 101 0.92 12.87 -7.20
N PRO A 102 1.53 13.99 -7.64
CA PRO A 102 0.83 15.25 -7.85
C PRO A 102 -0.09 15.22 -9.08
N ASP A 103 -0.84 16.28 -9.28
CA ASP A 103 -1.71 16.50 -10.43
C ASP A 103 -0.98 16.51 -11.78
N THR A 104 0.33 16.80 -11.78
CA THR A 104 1.15 16.89 -12.98
C THR A 104 1.72 15.55 -13.48
N VAL A 105 1.80 14.51 -12.63
CA VAL A 105 2.26 13.17 -13.03
C VAL A 105 1.15 12.46 -13.80
N THR A 106 1.32 12.38 -15.12
CA THR A 106 0.35 11.74 -16.03
C THR A 106 0.90 10.52 -16.76
N GLN A 107 2.17 10.19 -16.52
CA GLN A 107 2.83 9.05 -17.15
C GLN A 107 3.62 8.25 -16.12
N LEU A 108 3.33 6.95 -16.06
CA LEU A 108 4.14 5.95 -15.39
C LEU A 108 4.60 4.95 -16.45
N ASP A 109 5.90 4.79 -16.59
CA ASP A 109 6.44 3.76 -17.49
C ASP A 109 6.40 2.37 -16.85
N ASP A 110 6.68 1.37 -17.67
CA ASP A 110 6.67 -0.02 -17.25
C ASP A 110 7.48 -0.23 -15.98
N ASN A 111 6.90 -0.97 -15.05
CA ASN A 111 7.58 -1.39 -13.83
C ASN A 111 8.15 -0.24 -12.96
N ALA A 112 7.65 1.00 -13.14
CA ALA A 112 8.15 2.20 -12.43
C ALA A 112 8.18 2.01 -10.89
N LEU A 113 7.24 1.23 -10.35
CA LEU A 113 7.09 0.88 -8.93
C LEU A 113 7.22 -0.63 -8.69
N GLY A 114 8.05 -1.32 -9.49
CA GLY A 114 8.21 -2.76 -9.40
C GLY A 114 9.08 -3.19 -8.22
N ASN A 115 8.78 -4.38 -7.68
CA ASN A 115 9.55 -4.99 -6.60
C ASN A 115 9.77 -4.05 -5.38
N CYS A 116 8.69 -3.40 -4.94
CA CYS A 116 8.65 -2.60 -3.70
C CYS A 116 7.76 -3.34 -2.68
N PRO A 117 8.27 -4.38 -1.99
CA PRO A 117 7.43 -5.30 -1.20
C PRO A 117 6.75 -4.65 0.02
N ALA A 118 7.26 -3.51 0.48
CA ALA A 118 6.66 -2.75 1.58
C ALA A 118 5.57 -1.77 1.11
N LEU A 119 5.42 -1.55 -0.22
CA LEU A 119 4.51 -0.53 -0.75
C LEU A 119 3.05 -0.85 -0.39
N SER A 120 2.49 -0.03 0.49
CA SER A 120 1.12 -0.14 0.98
C SER A 120 0.18 0.86 0.31
N ASP A 121 0.71 2.01 -0.10
CA ASP A 121 -0.11 3.14 -0.49
C ASP A 121 0.48 3.99 -1.60
N ILE A 122 -0.38 4.28 -2.57
CA ILE A 122 -0.11 5.25 -3.62
C ILE A 122 -1.15 6.36 -3.48
N LEU A 123 -0.72 7.53 -3.06
CA LEU A 123 -1.57 8.71 -2.90
C LEU A 123 -1.57 9.50 -4.21
N VAL A 124 -2.74 9.90 -4.67
CA VAL A 124 -2.87 10.67 -5.93
C VAL A 124 -3.66 11.95 -5.66
N ASP A 125 -3.13 13.10 -6.08
CA ASP A 125 -3.84 14.37 -6.00
C ASP A 125 -5.21 14.26 -6.69
N ALA A 126 -6.26 14.74 -6.05
CA ALA A 126 -7.63 14.65 -6.57
C ALA A 126 -7.81 15.31 -7.95
N LYS A 127 -6.97 16.30 -8.28
CA LYS A 127 -6.95 17.00 -9.58
C LYS A 127 -6.16 16.25 -10.64
N ASN A 128 -5.44 15.17 -10.31
CA ASN A 128 -4.69 14.41 -11.31
C ASN A 128 -5.63 13.94 -12.42
N PRO A 129 -5.31 14.25 -13.71
CA PRO A 129 -6.19 13.92 -14.82
C PRO A 129 -6.09 12.47 -15.31
N ALA A 130 -5.00 11.77 -14.99
CA ALA A 130 -4.68 10.45 -15.53
C ALA A 130 -4.99 9.32 -14.54
N TYR A 131 -4.83 9.58 -13.25
CA TYR A 131 -4.87 8.56 -12.20
C TYR A 131 -5.78 8.94 -11.05
N LYS A 132 -6.18 7.93 -10.29
CA LYS A 132 -6.81 8.04 -8.97
C LYS A 132 -6.30 6.93 -8.07
N SER A 133 -6.35 7.12 -6.75
CA SER A 133 -6.10 6.04 -5.80
C SER A 133 -7.37 5.65 -5.05
N VAL A 134 -7.50 4.35 -4.79
CA VAL A 134 -8.56 3.77 -3.95
C VAL A 134 -7.91 2.68 -3.11
N ASP A 135 -8.07 2.74 -1.80
CA ASP A 135 -7.57 1.74 -0.84
C ASP A 135 -6.08 1.40 -1.01
N GLY A 136 -5.26 2.41 -1.27
CA GLY A 136 -3.82 2.26 -1.45
C GLY A 136 -3.39 1.85 -2.86
N ALA A 137 -4.29 1.39 -3.70
CA ALA A 137 -4.01 1.00 -5.08
C ALA A 137 -4.19 2.15 -6.06
N LEU A 138 -3.43 2.10 -7.15
CA LEU A 138 -3.46 3.07 -8.25
C LEU A 138 -4.32 2.56 -9.41
N TYR A 139 -5.21 3.40 -9.88
CA TYR A 139 -6.07 3.12 -11.03
C TYR A 139 -5.93 4.21 -12.10
N SER A 140 -6.29 3.88 -13.35
CA SER A 140 -6.62 4.88 -14.35
C SER A 140 -7.73 5.81 -13.83
N LYS A 141 -7.79 7.04 -14.31
CA LYS A 141 -8.77 8.04 -13.81
C LYS A 141 -10.20 7.57 -13.90
N ASP A 142 -10.57 6.88 -14.98
CA ASP A 142 -11.90 6.28 -15.18
C ASP A 142 -12.13 5.05 -14.29
N GLY A 143 -11.07 4.42 -13.78
CA GLY A 143 -11.12 3.25 -12.91
C GLY A 143 -11.21 1.91 -13.63
N THR A 144 -11.04 1.89 -14.93
CA THR A 144 -11.12 0.65 -15.74
C THR A 144 -9.84 -0.18 -15.72
N VAL A 145 -8.71 0.43 -15.39
CA VAL A 145 -7.40 -0.24 -15.29
C VAL A 145 -6.88 -0.14 -13.86
N LEU A 146 -6.58 -1.28 -13.24
CA LEU A 146 -5.76 -1.35 -12.04
C LEU A 146 -4.29 -1.27 -12.45
N VAL A 147 -3.66 -0.11 -12.25
CA VAL A 147 -2.28 0.17 -12.69
C VAL A 147 -1.26 -0.42 -11.72
N LYS A 148 -1.48 -0.27 -10.40
CA LYS A 148 -0.60 -0.84 -9.36
C LYS A 148 -1.38 -1.14 -8.10
N GLY A 149 -1.30 -2.39 -7.63
CA GLY A 149 -1.84 -2.81 -6.34
C GLY A 149 -0.83 -2.62 -5.20
N PRO A 150 -1.30 -2.60 -3.94
CA PRO A 150 -0.43 -2.59 -2.76
C PRO A 150 0.34 -3.90 -2.67
N ALA A 151 1.68 -3.82 -2.67
CA ALA A 151 2.53 -5.02 -2.72
C ALA A 151 2.64 -5.75 -1.37
N ASN A 152 2.29 -5.08 -0.26
CA ASN A 152 2.29 -5.66 1.07
C ASN A 152 0.95 -6.30 1.49
N ALA A 153 -0.07 -6.23 0.63
CA ALA A 153 -1.38 -6.81 0.93
C ALA A 153 -1.33 -8.34 0.95
N GLU A 154 -1.91 -8.96 1.97
CA GLU A 154 -2.13 -10.42 2.01
C GLU A 154 -3.36 -10.82 1.20
N THR A 155 -4.36 -9.95 1.15
CA THR A 155 -5.61 -10.16 0.43
C THR A 155 -6.00 -8.87 -0.30
N PHE A 156 -6.43 -9.00 -1.55
CA PHE A 156 -6.90 -7.87 -2.34
C PHE A 156 -8.21 -8.17 -3.06
N VAL A 157 -9.15 -7.24 -2.98
CA VAL A 157 -10.42 -7.30 -3.73
C VAL A 157 -10.37 -6.24 -4.82
N VAL A 158 -10.39 -6.70 -6.06
CA VAL A 158 -10.42 -5.80 -7.22
C VAL A 158 -11.83 -5.22 -7.34
N PRO A 159 -11.99 -3.89 -7.38
CA PRO A 159 -13.32 -3.25 -7.46
C PRO A 159 -14.08 -3.61 -8.74
N ASP A 160 -15.41 -3.54 -8.65
CA ASP A 160 -16.28 -3.64 -9.81
C ASP A 160 -15.98 -2.53 -10.84
N GLY A 161 -16.09 -2.87 -12.12
CA GLY A 161 -15.80 -1.96 -13.24
C GLY A 161 -14.34 -1.99 -13.72
N VAL A 162 -13.43 -2.64 -13.00
CA VAL A 162 -12.07 -2.88 -13.51
C VAL A 162 -12.13 -3.87 -14.64
N ALA A 163 -11.67 -3.47 -15.82
CA ALA A 163 -11.62 -4.30 -17.03
C ALA A 163 -10.25 -4.92 -17.28
N THR A 164 -9.19 -4.29 -16.77
CA THR A 164 -7.81 -4.72 -16.99
C THR A 164 -7.01 -4.65 -15.69
N ILE A 165 -6.33 -5.74 -15.35
CA ILE A 165 -5.19 -5.71 -14.45
C ILE A 165 -3.98 -5.31 -15.31
N GLY A 166 -3.39 -4.16 -15.03
CA GLY A 166 -2.30 -3.59 -15.83
C GLY A 166 -1.01 -4.41 -15.75
N ASP A 167 -0.09 -4.11 -16.66
CA ASP A 167 1.23 -4.71 -16.64
C ASP A 167 1.96 -4.38 -15.33
N TYR A 168 2.64 -5.37 -14.74
CA TYR A 168 3.35 -5.26 -13.47
C TYR A 168 2.48 -4.86 -12.25
N ALA A 169 1.17 -4.95 -12.33
CA ALA A 169 0.27 -4.42 -11.29
C ALA A 169 0.57 -4.95 -9.89
N PHE A 170 0.87 -6.24 -9.75
CA PHE A 170 1.26 -6.90 -8.49
C PHE A 170 2.65 -7.54 -8.57
N PHE A 171 3.50 -7.09 -9.50
CA PHE A 171 4.85 -7.64 -9.65
C PHE A 171 5.61 -7.61 -8.31
N GLY A 172 6.09 -8.77 -7.86
CA GLY A 172 6.82 -8.92 -6.60
C GLY A 172 5.97 -8.83 -5.33
N ALA A 173 4.63 -8.90 -5.42
CA ALA A 173 3.75 -8.91 -4.26
C ALA A 173 3.77 -10.29 -3.56
N LYS A 174 4.89 -10.62 -2.95
CA LYS A 174 5.16 -11.95 -2.35
C LYS A 174 4.25 -12.33 -1.17
N TYR A 175 3.63 -11.34 -0.54
CA TYR A 175 2.71 -11.55 0.58
C TYR A 175 1.27 -11.78 0.15
N LEU A 176 0.94 -11.53 -1.13
CA LEU A 176 -0.41 -11.71 -1.65
C LEU A 176 -0.77 -13.20 -1.68
N THR A 177 -1.67 -13.63 -0.79
CA THR A 177 -2.14 -15.02 -0.69
C THR A 177 -3.46 -15.25 -1.41
N SER A 178 -4.28 -14.20 -1.53
CA SER A 178 -5.61 -14.27 -2.12
C SER A 178 -5.96 -12.99 -2.88
N ILE A 179 -6.52 -13.15 -4.07
CA ILE A 179 -7.07 -12.07 -4.87
C ILE A 179 -8.47 -12.42 -5.35
N TYR A 180 -9.38 -11.46 -5.28
CA TYR A 180 -10.76 -11.61 -5.72
C TYR A 180 -11.04 -10.63 -6.84
N PHE A 181 -11.51 -11.16 -7.97
CA PHE A 181 -11.79 -10.36 -9.16
C PHE A 181 -13.27 -10.01 -9.28
N PRO A 182 -13.63 -8.89 -9.94
CA PRO A 182 -15.01 -8.53 -10.23
C PRO A 182 -15.60 -9.47 -11.29
N GLU A 183 -16.88 -9.74 -11.19
CA GLU A 183 -17.61 -10.48 -12.21
C GLU A 183 -18.01 -9.58 -13.37
N GLY A 184 -17.85 -10.11 -14.58
CA GLY A 184 -18.39 -9.52 -15.81
C GLY A 184 -17.66 -8.31 -16.38
N SER A 185 -16.76 -7.66 -15.64
CA SER A 185 -16.00 -6.51 -16.16
C SER A 185 -14.57 -6.85 -16.55
N LEU A 186 -13.90 -7.76 -15.82
CA LEU A 186 -12.51 -8.09 -16.07
C LEU A 186 -12.37 -8.92 -17.35
N THR A 187 -11.53 -8.46 -18.27
CA THR A 187 -11.26 -9.11 -19.55
C THR A 187 -9.80 -9.47 -19.76
N THR A 188 -8.89 -8.73 -19.16
CA THR A 188 -7.46 -8.83 -19.47
C THR A 188 -6.61 -8.82 -18.18
N ILE A 189 -5.70 -9.77 -18.11
CA ILE A 189 -4.57 -9.77 -17.17
C ILE A 189 -3.32 -9.38 -17.95
N GLY A 190 -2.68 -8.30 -17.59
CA GLY A 190 -1.52 -7.73 -18.26
C GLY A 190 -0.23 -8.55 -18.12
N ALA A 191 0.80 -8.15 -18.85
CA ALA A 191 2.10 -8.79 -18.78
C ALA A 191 2.74 -8.62 -17.39
N MET A 192 3.33 -9.72 -16.86
CA MET A 192 4.02 -9.74 -15.56
C MET A 192 3.14 -9.22 -14.40
N ALA A 193 1.82 -9.23 -14.57
CA ALA A 193 0.89 -8.61 -13.62
C ALA A 193 1.01 -9.21 -12.21
N PHE A 194 1.27 -10.50 -12.08
CA PHE A 194 1.44 -11.23 -10.82
C PHE A 194 2.77 -12.00 -10.76
N GLU A 195 3.75 -11.64 -11.59
CA GLU A 195 5.04 -12.31 -11.56
C GLU A 195 5.69 -12.16 -10.17
N PHE A 196 6.24 -13.27 -9.63
CA PHE A 196 6.78 -13.38 -8.27
C PHE A 196 5.76 -13.15 -7.13
N CYS A 197 4.47 -13.39 -7.37
CA CYS A 197 3.49 -13.51 -6.29
C CYS A 197 3.59 -14.88 -5.60
N GLU A 198 4.66 -15.09 -4.86
CA GLU A 198 5.01 -16.39 -4.27
C GLU A 198 3.99 -16.89 -3.24
N GLY A 199 3.25 -15.97 -2.59
CA GLY A 199 2.22 -16.28 -1.60
C GLY A 199 0.89 -16.75 -2.19
N LEU A 200 0.64 -16.49 -3.49
CA LEU A 200 -0.63 -16.80 -4.13
C LEU A 200 -0.80 -18.32 -4.27
N THR A 201 -1.87 -18.88 -3.67
CA THR A 201 -2.07 -20.33 -3.62
C THR A 201 -3.14 -20.83 -4.58
N GLU A 202 -4.13 -19.99 -4.86
CA GLU A 202 -5.26 -20.30 -5.73
C GLU A 202 -5.57 -19.12 -6.64
N LEU A 203 -5.94 -19.41 -7.87
CA LEU A 203 -6.32 -18.41 -8.86
C LEU A 203 -7.69 -18.77 -9.44
N LEU A 204 -8.70 -17.98 -9.13
CA LEU A 204 -10.04 -18.12 -9.71
C LEU A 204 -10.32 -16.94 -10.65
N LEU A 205 -10.22 -17.18 -11.96
CA LEU A 205 -10.49 -16.16 -12.97
C LEU A 205 -11.99 -16.11 -13.31
N PRO A 206 -12.60 -14.91 -13.32
CA PRO A 206 -14.04 -14.77 -13.60
C PRO A 206 -14.38 -14.98 -15.07
N ALA A 207 -15.67 -15.17 -15.33
CA ALA A 207 -16.24 -15.52 -16.65
C ALA A 207 -16.00 -14.49 -17.78
N GLY A 208 -15.42 -13.33 -17.50
CA GLY A 208 -15.13 -12.30 -18.50
C GLY A 208 -13.73 -12.38 -19.11
N VAL A 209 -12.79 -13.05 -18.45
CA VAL A 209 -11.37 -13.02 -18.84
C VAL A 209 -11.17 -13.74 -20.19
N THR A 210 -10.56 -13.02 -21.12
CA THR A 210 -10.26 -13.49 -22.48
C THR A 210 -8.76 -13.58 -22.75
N GLU A 211 -7.93 -12.83 -22.02
CA GLU A 211 -6.50 -12.70 -22.30
C GLU A 211 -5.66 -12.76 -21.01
N ILE A 212 -4.58 -13.53 -21.06
CA ILE A 212 -3.54 -13.59 -20.03
C ILE A 212 -2.21 -13.23 -20.71
N GLY A 213 -1.57 -12.16 -20.21
CA GLY A 213 -0.34 -11.60 -20.77
C GLY A 213 0.90 -12.44 -20.48
N MET A 214 2.00 -12.06 -21.15
CA MET A 214 3.30 -12.71 -21.02
C MET A 214 3.81 -12.65 -19.59
N TYR A 215 4.29 -13.76 -19.04
CA TYR A 215 4.77 -13.91 -17.67
C TYR A 215 3.74 -13.55 -16.58
N ALA A 216 2.46 -13.44 -16.88
CA ALA A 216 1.45 -12.88 -15.98
C ALA A 216 1.45 -13.52 -14.59
N PHE A 217 1.66 -14.82 -14.48
CA PHE A 217 1.74 -15.61 -13.24
C PHE A 217 3.06 -16.39 -13.13
N ALA A 218 4.10 -15.92 -13.83
CA ALA A 218 5.41 -16.57 -13.74
C ALA A 218 5.97 -16.49 -12.32
N HIS A 219 6.68 -17.53 -11.91
CA HIS A 219 7.31 -17.61 -10.58
C HIS A 219 6.35 -17.49 -9.38
N CYS A 220 5.04 -17.72 -9.58
CA CYS A 220 4.06 -17.90 -8.50
C CYS A 220 4.26 -19.27 -7.85
N SER A 221 5.33 -19.45 -7.08
CA SER A 221 5.74 -20.75 -6.55
C SER A 221 4.75 -21.39 -5.56
N GLY A 222 3.88 -20.56 -4.96
CA GLY A 222 2.81 -21.03 -4.07
C GLY A 222 1.58 -21.57 -4.77
N LEU A 223 1.42 -21.31 -6.10
CA LEU A 223 0.19 -21.56 -6.82
C LEU A 223 -0.07 -23.06 -7.01
N ARG A 224 -1.21 -23.54 -6.54
CA ARG A 224 -1.59 -24.97 -6.54
C ARG A 224 -2.78 -25.27 -7.42
N SER A 225 -3.75 -24.35 -7.48
CA SER A 225 -4.97 -24.50 -8.24
C SER A 225 -5.23 -23.27 -9.10
N VAL A 226 -5.65 -23.49 -10.33
CA VAL A 226 -6.03 -22.45 -11.29
C VAL A 226 -7.35 -22.80 -11.93
N ASP A 227 -8.36 -21.95 -11.75
CA ASP A 227 -9.67 -22.08 -12.36
C ASP A 227 -9.77 -21.09 -13.53
N LEU A 228 -9.88 -21.63 -14.75
CA LEU A 228 -9.89 -20.88 -15.98
C LEU A 228 -11.29 -20.88 -16.62
N PRO A 229 -11.79 -19.70 -17.04
CA PRO A 229 -13.13 -19.57 -17.59
C PRO A 229 -13.20 -20.00 -19.06
N VAL A 230 -14.39 -20.38 -19.49
CA VAL A 230 -14.66 -20.74 -20.90
C VAL A 230 -14.46 -19.58 -21.88
N SER A 231 -14.49 -18.35 -21.38
CA SER A 231 -14.24 -17.11 -22.16
C SER A 231 -12.80 -16.94 -22.61
N LEU A 232 -11.84 -17.68 -22.02
CA LEU A 232 -10.40 -17.54 -22.29
C LEU A 232 -10.11 -17.88 -23.76
N LYS A 233 -9.39 -17.00 -24.45
CA LYS A 233 -9.05 -17.11 -25.88
C LYS A 233 -7.55 -17.12 -26.14
N HIS A 234 -6.78 -16.43 -25.31
CA HIS A 234 -5.35 -16.24 -25.52
C HIS A 234 -4.58 -16.29 -24.20
N VAL A 235 -3.50 -17.04 -24.20
CA VAL A 235 -2.51 -17.10 -23.12
C VAL A 235 -1.13 -16.90 -23.75
N SER A 236 -0.51 -15.78 -23.42
CA SER A 236 0.78 -15.38 -23.96
C SER A 236 1.93 -16.24 -23.45
N ASP A 237 3.07 -16.04 -24.06
CA ASP A 237 4.31 -16.77 -23.78
C ASP A 237 4.67 -16.74 -22.31
N MET A 238 5.06 -17.89 -21.79
CA MET A 238 5.56 -18.06 -20.40
C MET A 238 4.61 -17.55 -19.30
N ALA A 239 3.31 -17.39 -19.57
CA ALA A 239 2.35 -16.83 -18.61
C ALA A 239 2.35 -17.54 -17.25
N PHE A 240 2.65 -18.82 -17.19
CA PHE A 240 2.75 -19.64 -15.97
C PHE A 240 4.13 -20.28 -15.80
N LEU A 241 5.19 -19.64 -16.31
CA LEU A 241 6.56 -20.15 -16.17
C LEU A 241 6.93 -20.33 -14.71
N SER A 242 7.41 -21.52 -14.33
CA SER A 242 7.79 -21.85 -12.96
C SER A 242 6.71 -21.54 -11.91
N ALA A 243 5.44 -21.51 -12.31
CA ALA A 243 4.33 -21.41 -11.37
C ALA A 243 4.09 -22.79 -10.71
N GLY A 244 3.64 -22.76 -9.46
CA GLY A 244 3.44 -23.94 -8.65
C GLY A 244 4.72 -24.45 -7.99
N THR A 245 4.66 -25.64 -7.39
CA THR A 245 5.81 -26.19 -6.65
C THR A 245 6.92 -26.66 -7.58
N MET A 246 8.17 -26.58 -7.14
CA MET A 246 9.35 -26.98 -7.94
C MET A 246 9.29 -28.42 -8.45
N ASP A 247 8.61 -29.31 -7.73
CA ASP A 247 8.56 -30.74 -8.05
C ASP A 247 7.34 -31.15 -8.90
N ALA A 248 6.22 -30.37 -8.84
CA ALA A 248 4.94 -30.76 -9.41
C ALA A 248 4.26 -29.68 -10.29
N GLY A 249 4.77 -28.44 -10.29
CA GLY A 249 4.08 -27.32 -10.94
C GLY A 249 2.73 -27.01 -10.28
N ILE A 250 1.76 -26.53 -11.05
CA ILE A 250 0.38 -26.34 -10.63
C ILE A 250 -0.29 -27.71 -10.56
N ALA A 251 -0.85 -28.06 -9.39
CA ALA A 251 -1.45 -29.40 -9.19
C ALA A 251 -2.75 -29.58 -9.96
N ASP A 252 -3.63 -28.57 -9.93
CA ASP A 252 -4.95 -28.63 -10.52
C ASP A 252 -5.20 -27.44 -11.46
N ILE A 253 -5.42 -27.76 -12.73
CA ILE A 253 -5.92 -26.80 -13.72
C ILE A 253 -7.36 -27.19 -14.04
N ASN A 254 -8.29 -26.36 -13.60
CA ASN A 254 -9.71 -26.53 -13.81
C ASN A 254 -10.15 -25.62 -14.96
N TYR A 255 -10.70 -26.17 -16.00
CA TYR A 255 -11.24 -25.43 -17.13
C TYR A 255 -12.74 -25.63 -17.23
N ALA A 256 -13.50 -24.57 -17.22
CA ALA A 256 -14.96 -24.62 -17.23
C ALA A 256 -15.54 -25.16 -18.55
N GLY A 257 -14.76 -25.14 -19.62
CA GLY A 257 -15.16 -25.65 -20.94
C GLY A 257 -14.75 -27.09 -21.21
N SER A 258 -15.12 -27.58 -22.38
CA SER A 258 -14.72 -28.88 -22.87
C SER A 258 -13.26 -28.90 -23.35
N GLU A 259 -12.69 -30.10 -23.49
CA GLU A 259 -11.36 -30.30 -24.08
C GLU A 259 -11.27 -29.70 -25.49
N GLN A 260 -12.35 -29.78 -26.29
CA GLN A 260 -12.39 -29.18 -27.64
C GLN A 260 -12.25 -27.64 -27.56
N GLN A 261 -12.88 -26.98 -26.55
CA GLN A 261 -12.76 -25.55 -26.36
C GLN A 261 -11.38 -25.16 -25.84
N TRP A 262 -10.79 -25.97 -24.95
CA TRP A 262 -9.40 -25.81 -24.52
C TRP A 262 -8.42 -25.79 -25.70
N ASN A 263 -8.57 -26.76 -26.62
CA ASN A 263 -7.69 -26.86 -27.78
C ASN A 263 -7.90 -25.74 -28.81
N ALA A 264 -8.92 -24.89 -28.63
CA ALA A 264 -9.16 -23.70 -29.45
C ALA A 264 -8.54 -22.44 -28.84
N ILE A 265 -8.05 -22.50 -27.60
CA ILE A 265 -7.32 -21.37 -26.95
C ILE A 265 -5.96 -21.23 -27.62
N ALA A 266 -5.59 -20.01 -27.98
CA ALA A 266 -4.26 -19.70 -28.50
C ALA A 266 -3.25 -19.67 -27.37
N PHE A 267 -2.48 -20.71 -27.17
CA PHE A 267 -1.33 -20.75 -26.27
C PHE A 267 -0.07 -20.48 -27.09
N GLU A 268 0.71 -19.47 -26.70
CA GLU A 268 1.99 -19.15 -27.34
C GLU A 268 3.10 -20.12 -26.92
N ASP A 269 3.01 -20.65 -25.70
CA ASP A 269 3.89 -21.71 -25.21
C ASP A 269 3.11 -22.96 -24.78
N GLY A 270 3.84 -24.06 -24.60
CA GLY A 270 3.27 -25.33 -24.15
C GLY A 270 3.26 -25.54 -22.63
N VAL A 271 3.47 -24.52 -21.81
CA VAL A 271 3.71 -24.67 -20.34
C VAL A 271 2.55 -25.39 -19.66
N LEU A 272 1.30 -25.06 -19.98
CA LEU A 272 0.13 -25.75 -19.45
C LEU A 272 -0.15 -27.09 -20.18
N GLY A 273 0.53 -27.37 -21.28
CA GLY A 273 0.28 -28.54 -22.15
C GLY A 273 0.47 -29.87 -21.45
N TRP A 274 1.44 -29.99 -20.56
CA TRP A 274 1.82 -31.22 -19.86
C TRP A 274 1.21 -31.37 -18.47
N MET A 275 0.58 -30.33 -17.93
CA MET A 275 -0.08 -30.36 -16.62
C MET A 275 -1.42 -31.10 -16.67
N HIS A 276 -1.82 -31.66 -15.54
CA HIS A 276 -3.12 -32.31 -15.40
C HIS A 276 -4.25 -31.28 -15.51
N LYS A 277 -5.27 -31.58 -16.29
CA LYS A 277 -6.41 -30.70 -16.55
C LYS A 277 -7.73 -31.41 -16.26
N ASN A 278 -8.60 -30.70 -15.57
CA ASN A 278 -9.99 -31.07 -15.35
C ASN A 278 -10.86 -30.24 -16.28
N PHE A 279 -11.70 -30.90 -17.09
CA PHE A 279 -12.60 -30.23 -18.05
C PHE A 279 -14.03 -30.24 -17.55
N ASN A 280 -14.85 -29.34 -18.10
CA ASN A 280 -16.25 -29.14 -17.71
C ASN A 280 -16.44 -28.95 -16.20
N THR A 281 -15.49 -28.30 -15.59
CA THR A 281 -15.58 -27.93 -14.18
C THR A 281 -16.68 -26.87 -13.97
N GLU A 282 -17.30 -26.88 -12.83
CA GLU A 282 -18.30 -25.87 -12.52
C GLU A 282 -17.64 -24.49 -12.48
N GLN A 283 -18.14 -23.58 -13.31
CA GLN A 283 -17.75 -22.19 -13.24
C GLN A 283 -18.68 -21.46 -12.29
N HIS A 284 -18.17 -21.04 -11.15
CA HIS A 284 -18.93 -20.24 -10.20
C HIS A 284 -19.06 -18.80 -10.73
N THR A 285 -20.28 -18.28 -10.71
CA THR A 285 -20.58 -16.87 -11.02
C THR A 285 -21.06 -16.21 -9.74
N PHE A 286 -20.26 -15.34 -9.18
CA PHE A 286 -20.58 -14.70 -7.93
C PHE A 286 -21.41 -13.42 -8.14
N GLY A 287 -22.33 -13.16 -7.22
CA GLY A 287 -23.04 -11.88 -7.12
C GLY A 287 -22.12 -10.73 -6.67
N ALA A 288 -22.70 -9.55 -6.55
CA ALA A 288 -22.01 -8.40 -5.99
C ALA A 288 -21.61 -8.64 -4.52
N TRP A 289 -20.52 -8.01 -4.12
CA TRP A 289 -20.10 -8.01 -2.72
C TRP A 289 -21.12 -7.29 -1.84
N VAL A 290 -21.53 -7.95 -0.78
CA VAL A 290 -22.29 -7.36 0.32
C VAL A 290 -21.34 -7.06 1.47
N THR A 291 -21.36 -5.85 1.98
CA THR A 291 -20.47 -5.41 3.04
C THR A 291 -21.26 -5.10 4.31
N ASP A 292 -20.63 -5.32 5.47
CA ASP A 292 -21.17 -4.95 6.78
C ASP A 292 -20.91 -3.47 7.14
N GLY A 293 -20.22 -2.73 6.26
CA GLY A 293 -19.90 -1.32 6.46
C GLY A 293 -19.05 -0.74 5.34
N THR A 294 -18.44 0.39 5.61
CA THR A 294 -17.50 1.06 4.71
C THR A 294 -16.10 0.96 5.30
N ARG A 295 -15.17 0.42 4.53
CA ARG A 295 -13.75 0.40 4.92
C ARG A 295 -13.22 1.82 5.05
N SER A 296 -12.53 2.10 6.14
CA SER A 296 -11.95 3.41 6.42
C SER A 296 -10.58 3.30 7.07
N CYS A 297 -9.94 4.43 7.35
CA CYS A 297 -8.66 4.45 8.08
C CYS A 297 -8.76 3.79 9.46
N ALA A 298 -9.91 3.88 10.12
CA ALA A 298 -10.10 3.39 11.49
C ALA A 298 -10.90 2.08 11.57
N GLN A 299 -11.60 1.69 10.49
CA GLN A 299 -12.54 0.57 10.49
C GLN A 299 -12.27 -0.37 9.32
N GLY A 300 -12.07 -1.66 9.62
CA GLY A 300 -12.09 -2.73 8.64
C GLY A 300 -13.52 -3.03 8.18
N VAL A 301 -13.66 -3.93 7.24
CA VAL A 301 -14.95 -4.37 6.70
C VAL A 301 -14.92 -5.87 6.43
N THR A 302 -16.04 -6.53 6.67
CA THR A 302 -16.29 -7.88 6.19
C THR A 302 -17.14 -7.82 4.93
N MET A 303 -16.69 -8.49 3.89
CA MET A 303 -17.39 -8.57 2.61
C MET A 303 -17.76 -10.01 2.34
N ALA A 304 -18.96 -10.25 1.81
CA ALA A 304 -19.38 -11.58 1.41
C ALA A 304 -20.10 -11.50 0.05
N ARG A 305 -19.93 -12.56 -0.75
CA ARG A 305 -20.72 -12.76 -1.98
C ARG A 305 -21.06 -14.23 -2.17
N SER A 306 -22.25 -14.50 -2.67
CA SER A 306 -22.74 -15.86 -2.93
C SER A 306 -22.63 -16.20 -4.40
N CYS A 307 -22.41 -17.48 -4.70
CA CYS A 307 -22.54 -18.00 -6.04
C CYS A 307 -24.00 -17.88 -6.50
N GLY A 308 -24.20 -17.39 -7.71
CA GLY A 308 -25.51 -17.25 -8.34
C GLY A 308 -25.97 -18.47 -9.13
N ASN A 309 -25.17 -19.54 -9.19
CA ASN A 309 -25.53 -20.76 -9.89
C ASN A 309 -26.63 -21.52 -9.13
N ASP A 310 -27.61 -22.06 -9.86
CA ASP A 310 -28.69 -22.84 -9.25
C ASP A 310 -28.15 -24.06 -8.50
N GLY A 311 -28.48 -24.13 -7.21
CA GLY A 311 -28.09 -25.23 -6.33
C GLY A 311 -26.64 -25.15 -5.78
N CYS A 312 -25.93 -24.04 -6.01
CA CYS A 312 -24.62 -23.78 -5.45
C CYS A 312 -24.73 -22.92 -4.17
N ASP A 313 -24.30 -23.46 -3.04
CA ASP A 313 -24.30 -22.77 -1.75
C ASP A 313 -22.93 -22.10 -1.45
N LEU A 314 -22.04 -21.99 -2.42
CA LEU A 314 -20.71 -21.43 -2.21
C LEU A 314 -20.79 -19.93 -1.88
N VAL A 315 -20.18 -19.56 -0.77
CA VAL A 315 -20.05 -18.16 -0.33
C VAL A 315 -18.57 -17.84 -0.17
N GLN A 316 -18.15 -16.75 -0.79
CA GLN A 316 -16.85 -16.14 -0.54
C GLN A 316 -16.99 -15.06 0.52
N THR A 317 -16.14 -15.11 1.55
CA THR A 317 -16.09 -14.12 2.62
C THR A 317 -14.67 -13.60 2.76
N VAL A 318 -14.54 -12.28 2.87
CA VAL A 318 -13.25 -11.59 3.00
C VAL A 318 -13.33 -10.59 4.15
N GLU A 319 -12.36 -10.65 5.04
CA GLU A 319 -12.16 -9.64 6.08
C GLU A 319 -11.03 -8.71 5.66
N LEU A 320 -11.34 -7.46 5.41
CA LEU A 320 -10.35 -6.43 5.10
C LEU A 320 -10.11 -5.59 6.36
N PRO A 321 -8.87 -5.52 6.85
CA PRO A 321 -8.54 -4.69 8.01
C PRO A 321 -8.73 -3.20 7.70
N ALA A 322 -8.79 -2.36 8.74
CA ALA A 322 -8.75 -0.91 8.59
C ALA A 322 -7.51 -0.49 7.77
N LEU A 323 -7.67 0.56 6.97
CA LEU A 323 -6.60 1.07 6.11
C LEU A 323 -5.44 1.71 6.89
N GLY A 324 -5.70 2.14 8.13
CA GLY A 324 -4.78 2.97 8.90
C GLY A 324 -4.76 4.43 8.42
N HIS A 325 -4.16 5.32 9.20
CA HIS A 325 -3.93 6.69 8.79
C HIS A 325 -2.54 6.84 8.19
N ILE A 326 -2.43 7.66 7.15
CA ILE A 326 -1.16 8.13 6.60
C ILE A 326 -1.09 9.61 6.92
N TRP A 327 -0.30 9.95 7.94
CA TRP A 327 -0.16 11.31 8.40
C TRP A 327 0.86 12.08 7.56
N ASP A 328 0.59 13.37 7.30
CA ASP A 328 1.58 14.28 6.74
C ASP A 328 2.68 14.63 7.77
N SER A 329 3.63 15.46 7.37
CA SER A 329 4.70 15.94 8.24
C SER A 329 4.22 16.83 9.39
N GLY A 330 2.95 17.20 9.38
CA GLY A 330 2.32 18.02 10.41
C GLY A 330 2.60 19.52 10.32
N THR A 331 1.76 20.26 11.00
CA THR A 331 1.89 21.71 11.20
C THR A 331 2.05 22.00 12.67
N LEU A 332 3.14 22.66 13.05
CA LEU A 332 3.39 23.07 14.44
C LEU A 332 2.36 24.13 14.85
N LEU A 333 1.42 23.76 15.71
CA LEU A 333 0.42 24.68 16.29
C LEU A 333 0.97 25.43 17.50
N ALA A 334 1.76 24.77 18.32
CA ALA A 334 2.40 25.33 19.48
C ALA A 334 3.79 24.72 19.69
N ALA A 335 4.83 25.53 19.81
CA ALA A 335 6.15 25.04 20.18
C ALA A 335 6.18 24.67 21.67
N PRO A 336 7.02 23.69 22.09
CA PRO A 336 7.28 23.48 23.50
C PRO A 336 7.78 24.78 24.15
N ASP A 337 7.33 25.05 25.37
CA ASP A 337 7.72 26.24 26.13
C ASP A 337 7.80 25.90 27.64
N GLY A 338 9.00 25.89 28.18
CA GLY A 338 9.23 25.48 29.56
C GLY A 338 8.65 24.08 29.83
N VAL A 339 7.66 23.98 30.74
CA VAL A 339 7.00 22.71 31.08
C VAL A 339 5.79 22.38 30.21
N ARG A 340 5.46 23.21 29.22
CA ARG A 340 4.35 22.98 28.31
C ARG A 340 4.82 22.19 27.12
N CYS A 341 4.00 21.20 26.73
CA CYS A 341 4.20 20.47 25.48
C CYS A 341 3.98 21.34 24.26
N GLY A 342 4.72 21.04 23.20
CA GLY A 342 4.36 21.47 21.86
C GLY A 342 3.21 20.66 21.33
N ILE A 343 2.54 21.16 20.30
CA ILE A 343 1.45 20.46 19.59
C ILE A 343 1.69 20.58 18.10
N VAL A 344 1.72 19.44 17.44
CA VAL A 344 1.73 19.32 15.96
C VAL A 344 0.39 18.75 15.51
N GLU A 345 -0.25 19.40 14.55
CA GLU A 345 -1.43 18.88 13.89
C GLU A 345 -1.03 18.18 12.60
N HIS A 346 -1.47 16.95 12.42
CA HIS A 346 -1.26 16.15 11.23
C HIS A 346 -2.56 15.94 10.48
N THR A 347 -2.48 15.93 9.16
CA THR A 347 -3.62 15.62 8.29
C THR A 347 -3.40 14.26 7.62
N CYS A 348 -4.40 13.41 7.66
CA CYS A 348 -4.33 12.12 6.98
C CYS A 348 -4.51 12.29 5.46
N GLY A 349 -3.55 11.83 4.66
CA GLY A 349 -3.59 11.87 3.20
C GLY A 349 -4.72 11.05 2.57
N ARG A 350 -5.32 10.10 3.32
CA ARG A 350 -6.45 9.29 2.84
C ARG A 350 -7.82 9.89 3.15
N CYS A 351 -8.03 10.29 4.39
CA CYS A 351 -9.37 10.67 4.87
C CYS A 351 -9.51 12.16 5.19
N ASN A 352 -8.45 12.93 5.07
CA ASN A 352 -8.35 14.34 5.49
C ASN A 352 -8.73 14.56 6.97
N GLY A 353 -8.77 13.50 7.77
CA GLY A 353 -8.93 13.59 9.22
C GLY A 353 -7.69 14.18 9.87
N THR A 354 -7.87 14.89 10.99
CA THR A 354 -6.76 15.47 11.75
C THR A 354 -6.37 14.58 12.92
N GLY A 355 -5.06 14.51 13.19
CA GLY A 355 -4.47 13.91 14.37
C GLY A 355 -3.53 14.92 15.04
N TYR A 356 -3.21 14.69 16.29
CA TYR A 356 -2.34 15.58 17.04
C TYR A 356 -1.20 14.79 17.68
N GLU A 357 0.01 15.28 17.49
CA GLU A 357 1.21 14.84 18.18
C GLU A 357 1.54 15.84 19.28
N VAL A 358 1.90 15.31 20.44
CA VAL A 358 2.32 16.12 21.57
C VAL A 358 3.82 16.01 21.68
N LEU A 359 4.52 17.13 21.47
CA LEU A 359 5.96 17.21 21.62
C LEU A 359 6.32 17.33 23.10
N ASP A 360 7.42 16.68 23.50
CA ASP A 360 7.92 16.76 24.88
C ASP A 360 8.18 18.20 25.31
N PRO A 361 7.95 18.53 26.59
CA PRO A 361 8.27 19.84 27.14
C PRO A 361 9.79 20.03 27.19
N GLU A 362 10.24 21.26 27.16
CA GLU A 362 11.66 21.57 27.33
C GLU A 362 12.16 21.18 28.73
N ILE A 363 11.28 21.27 29.73
CA ILE A 363 11.58 20.96 31.14
C ILE A 363 10.47 20.06 31.70
N TRP A 364 10.81 18.89 32.21
CA TRP A 364 9.84 18.01 32.86
C TRP A 364 9.38 18.57 34.19
N ALA A 365 8.13 18.27 34.59
CA ALA A 365 7.55 18.85 35.80
C ALA A 365 8.36 18.56 37.07
N TYR A 366 9.01 17.39 37.19
CA TYR A 366 9.87 17.05 38.32
C TYR A 366 11.21 17.83 38.32
N GLU A 367 11.65 18.28 37.14
CA GLU A 367 12.87 19.12 37.02
C GLU A 367 12.56 20.57 37.39
N GLN A 368 11.35 21.05 37.09
CA GLN A 368 10.94 22.39 37.45
C GLN A 368 10.47 22.48 38.90
N PHE A 369 9.72 21.49 39.37
CA PHE A 369 9.13 21.49 40.72
C PHE A 369 9.78 20.41 41.57
N GLY A 370 10.62 20.78 42.53
CA GLY A 370 11.38 19.83 43.35
C GLY A 370 10.54 18.95 44.29
N ASP A 371 9.23 19.21 44.41
CA ASP A 371 8.27 18.41 45.18
C ASP A 371 7.41 17.44 44.34
N VAL A 372 7.63 17.37 43.03
CA VAL A 372 6.99 16.38 42.14
C VAL A 372 7.88 15.15 42.01
N ASP A 373 7.43 14.03 42.60
CA ASP A 373 8.15 12.75 42.59
C ASP A 373 7.74 11.93 41.40
N PRO A 374 8.65 11.64 40.43
CA PRO A 374 8.33 10.88 39.25
C PRO A 374 7.97 9.39 39.51
N THR A 375 8.19 8.89 40.72
CA THR A 375 7.89 7.51 41.09
C THR A 375 6.46 7.33 41.63
N LEU A 376 5.72 8.40 41.85
CA LEU A 376 4.35 8.33 42.36
C LEU A 376 3.36 7.98 41.23
N TRP A 377 2.33 7.20 41.57
CA TRP A 377 1.27 6.84 40.64
C TRP A 377 0.52 8.05 40.00
N SER A 378 0.52 9.17 40.67
CA SER A 378 -0.11 10.44 40.22
C SER A 378 0.78 11.26 39.28
N TYR A 379 2.05 10.86 39.09
CA TYR A 379 3.02 11.64 38.32
C TYR A 379 2.57 11.91 36.89
N GLU A 380 2.13 10.85 36.18
CA GLU A 380 1.69 10.98 34.80
C GLU A 380 0.52 11.95 34.64
N GLY A 381 -0.44 11.92 35.59
CA GLY A 381 -1.56 12.87 35.61
C GLY A 381 -1.14 14.28 35.89
N ILE A 382 -0.19 14.49 36.83
CA ILE A 382 0.38 15.81 37.15
C ILE A 382 1.16 16.32 35.93
N GLN A 383 2.03 15.49 35.37
CA GLN A 383 2.81 15.83 34.19
C GLN A 383 1.90 16.24 33.03
N PHE A 384 0.86 15.45 32.71
CA PHE A 384 -0.11 15.76 31.69
C PHE A 384 -0.80 17.11 31.92
N CYS A 385 -1.30 17.38 33.16
CA CYS A 385 -2.00 18.61 33.46
C CYS A 385 -1.08 19.83 33.37
N VAL A 386 0.18 19.71 33.76
CA VAL A 386 1.17 20.80 33.65
C VAL A 386 1.52 21.03 32.19
N MET A 387 1.80 19.96 31.44
CA MET A 387 2.16 20.01 30.02
C MET A 387 1.06 20.65 29.18
N MET A 388 -0.20 20.35 29.49
CA MET A 388 -1.37 20.91 28.79
C MET A 388 -1.78 22.29 29.28
N GLY A 389 -1.09 22.83 30.29
CA GLY A 389 -1.39 24.15 30.88
C GLY A 389 -2.66 24.18 31.72
N PHE A 390 -3.21 23.00 32.11
CA PHE A 390 -4.38 22.92 33.00
C PHE A 390 -4.03 23.20 34.47
N MET A 391 -2.78 22.99 34.85
CA MET A 391 -2.26 23.20 36.18
C MET A 391 -0.93 23.96 36.12
N SER A 392 -0.69 24.78 37.12
CA SER A 392 0.60 25.45 37.36
C SER A 392 0.99 25.26 38.81
N GLY A 393 2.28 25.31 39.10
CA GLY A 393 2.79 25.27 40.46
C GLY A 393 2.33 26.45 41.30
N MET A 394 2.48 26.34 42.62
CA MET A 394 2.21 27.45 43.59
C MET A 394 3.23 28.58 43.45
N ASP A 395 4.45 28.23 43.02
CA ASP A 395 5.49 29.16 42.58
C ASP A 395 6.38 28.50 41.53
N THR A 396 7.48 29.13 41.15
CA THR A 396 8.37 28.66 40.08
C THR A 396 9.11 27.36 40.40
N HIS A 397 9.04 26.86 41.64
CA HIS A 397 9.79 25.68 42.08
C HIS A 397 8.98 24.68 42.93
N VAL A 398 7.73 25.01 43.29
CA VAL A 398 6.88 24.17 44.13
C VAL A 398 5.53 23.94 43.49
N PHE A 399 5.19 22.68 43.23
CA PHE A 399 3.88 22.28 42.70
C PHE A 399 2.86 21.99 43.80
N ALA A 400 3.32 21.58 45.00
CA ALA A 400 2.53 21.24 46.18
C ALA A 400 1.44 20.20 45.95
N PRO A 401 1.79 18.97 45.40
CA PRO A 401 0.82 17.96 45.07
C PRO A 401 -0.01 17.41 46.23
N ARG A 402 0.42 17.71 47.46
CA ARG A 402 -0.29 17.36 48.72
C ARG A 402 -0.91 18.56 49.40
N GLY A 403 -0.87 19.73 48.76
CA GLY A 403 -1.52 20.94 49.27
C GLY A 403 -3.04 20.84 49.21
N VAL A 404 -3.72 21.59 50.08
CA VAL A 404 -5.18 21.69 50.09
C VAL A 404 -5.60 22.51 48.87
N THR A 405 -6.24 21.84 47.89
CA THR A 405 -6.89 22.53 46.77
C THR A 405 -8.18 23.16 47.28
N THR A 406 -8.24 24.47 47.41
CA THR A 406 -9.52 25.19 47.56
C THR A 406 -10.16 25.28 46.18
N ARG A 407 -11.39 24.77 46.02
CA ARG A 407 -12.20 25.05 44.85
C ARG A 407 -12.39 26.58 44.75
N ALA A 408 -11.92 27.17 43.65
CA ALA A 408 -12.32 28.52 43.28
C ALA A 408 -13.70 28.50 42.63
#